data_6790f37c750ac8a87c44a6f53ed1460f
#
_entry.id   6790f37c750ac8a87c44a6f53ed1460f
#
_cell.length_a   1.000
_cell.length_b   1.000
_cell.length_c   1.000
_cell.angle_alpha   90.00
_cell.angle_beta   90.00
_cell.angle_gamma   90.00
#
_symmetry.space_group_name_H-M   'P 1'
#
loop_
_entity.id
_entity.type
_entity.pdbx_description
1 polymer ?
#
loop_
_entity_poly.entity_id
_entity_poly.type
_entity_poly.pdbx_seq_one_letter_code
_entity_poly.pdbx_strand_id
1 'polypeptide(L)'
;MAGATDTQGEAPKFWVVQDANGGWHPDHGDAGDFARRYMLLKFPVPESGPRATDILRNEAAYQKVAQTLGLRVTPSLPEFIDGALLIPRFDRRHIDGREVRLGVESIYSVAGVLDAAATTLRHQEVLIALAACVTDFHEEMKEYIRRDLLNIALGNRDNHGRNTAILKDTDGTLRLAPLYDFGPAFLDARAISRVIRWEGEEPGTTNWNVVLENLATRLEEAEIAIADWDAIPTTMRSFGARLKDLPALMRDCGVDASIIEQRRSDIERLASQLAAIASK
;
A
#
# COMPACT_ATOMS: atom_id res chain seq x y z
N MET A 1 13.51 12.16 25.70
CA MET A 1 12.45 12.03 24.66
C MET A 1 13.09 11.32 23.49
N ALA A 2 12.83 10.04 23.34
CA ALA A 2 13.51 9.16 22.40
C ALA A 2 12.63 8.90 21.19
N GLY A 3 13.15 9.13 20.00
CA GLY A 3 12.81 8.36 18.81
C GLY A 3 11.59 8.74 17.98
N ALA A 4 10.97 9.91 18.11
CA ALA A 4 9.82 10.30 17.27
C ALA A 4 10.19 11.24 16.08
N THR A 5 11.45 11.57 15.88
CA THR A 5 11.85 12.70 15.03
C THR A 5 11.93 12.38 13.53
N ASP A 6 11.91 11.11 13.11
CA ASP A 6 12.10 10.74 11.69
C ASP A 6 10.94 9.97 11.05
N THR A 7 9.82 9.78 11.78
CA THR A 7 8.65 9.11 11.21
C THR A 7 7.73 10.11 10.53
N GLN A 8 7.72 10.14 9.20
CA GLN A 8 6.72 10.91 8.45
C GLN A 8 5.32 10.35 8.68
N GLY A 9 4.31 11.23 8.80
CA GLY A 9 2.90 10.89 9.04
C GLY A 9 2.42 11.31 10.42
N GLU A 10 1.11 11.51 10.55
CA GLU A 10 0.45 12.17 11.70
C GLU A 10 0.24 11.26 12.92
N ALA A 11 0.21 9.93 12.74
CA ALA A 11 0.02 9.01 13.85
C ALA A 11 1.23 9.01 14.79
N PRO A 12 1.02 9.05 16.11
CA PRO A 12 2.09 8.83 17.07
C PRO A 12 2.73 7.45 16.82
N LYS A 13 4.05 7.42 16.60
CA LYS A 13 4.77 6.20 16.23
C LYS A 13 6.15 6.18 16.86
N PHE A 14 6.62 4.95 17.15
CA PHE A 14 7.94 4.72 17.73
C PHE A 14 8.62 3.57 17.00
N TRP A 15 9.90 3.75 16.70
CA TRP A 15 10.75 2.65 16.28
C TRP A 15 11.15 1.83 17.51
N VAL A 16 10.89 0.53 17.45
CA VAL A 16 11.22 -0.40 18.55
C VAL A 16 11.89 -1.65 17.99
N VAL A 17 12.70 -2.28 18.82
CA VAL A 17 13.33 -3.57 18.55
C VAL A 17 12.98 -4.55 19.65
N GLN A 18 12.89 -5.82 19.29
CA GLN A 18 12.75 -6.92 20.24
C GLN A 18 14.05 -7.70 20.33
N ASP A 19 14.52 -7.96 21.54
CA ASP A 19 15.70 -8.76 21.80
C ASP A 19 15.41 -10.28 21.77
N ALA A 20 16.44 -11.10 21.97
CA ALA A 20 16.32 -12.56 21.98
C ALA A 20 15.46 -13.11 23.13
N ASN A 21 15.27 -12.33 24.20
CA ASN A 21 14.49 -12.71 25.39
C ASN A 21 13.03 -12.23 25.28
N GLY A 22 12.66 -11.53 24.16
CA GLY A 22 11.34 -10.95 23.96
C GLY A 22 11.17 -9.55 24.57
N GLY A 23 12.23 -8.96 25.13
CA GLY A 23 12.21 -7.60 25.67
C GLY A 23 12.13 -6.54 24.57
N TRP A 24 11.33 -5.47 24.79
CA TRP A 24 11.17 -4.36 23.86
C TRP A 24 12.05 -3.19 24.26
N HIS A 25 12.76 -2.63 23.28
CA HIS A 25 13.66 -1.50 23.44
C HIS A 25 13.40 -0.44 22.35
N PRO A 26 13.61 0.86 22.63
CA PRO A 26 13.62 1.87 21.58
C PRO A 26 14.72 1.57 20.56
N ASP A 27 14.41 1.74 19.26
CA ASP A 27 15.41 1.65 18.19
C ASP A 27 16.09 3.01 18.00
N HIS A 28 17.31 3.17 18.53
CA HIS A 28 18.14 4.36 18.34
C HIS A 28 19.12 4.23 17.18
N GLY A 29 19.01 3.16 16.38
CA GLY A 29 19.87 2.93 15.22
C GLY A 29 21.17 2.18 15.51
N ASP A 30 21.41 1.76 16.75
CA ASP A 30 22.59 1.02 17.23
C ASP A 30 22.24 -0.36 17.82
N ALA A 31 21.01 -0.81 17.59
CA ALA A 31 20.49 -2.05 18.16
C ALA A 31 21.00 -3.35 17.47
N GLY A 32 21.94 -3.25 16.54
CA GLY A 32 22.31 -4.32 15.59
C GLY A 32 22.63 -5.67 16.22
N ASP A 33 23.36 -5.72 17.34
CA ASP A 33 23.85 -6.98 17.91
C ASP A 33 22.79 -7.72 18.75
N PHE A 34 21.86 -7.02 19.37
CA PHE A 34 20.87 -7.64 20.24
C PHE A 34 19.48 -7.74 19.62
N ALA A 35 19.17 -6.93 18.61
CA ALA A 35 17.86 -6.92 17.96
C ALA A 35 17.60 -8.23 17.20
N ARG A 36 16.38 -8.74 17.33
CA ARG A 36 15.89 -9.91 16.58
C ARG A 36 14.72 -9.54 15.67
N ARG A 37 13.92 -8.56 16.08
CA ARG A 37 12.80 -8.03 15.29
C ARG A 37 12.85 -6.51 15.33
N TYR A 38 12.64 -5.90 14.18
CA TYR A 38 12.53 -4.43 14.02
C TYR A 38 11.07 -4.10 13.73
N MET A 39 10.48 -3.24 14.55
CA MET A 39 9.06 -2.93 14.48
C MET A 39 8.81 -1.43 14.50
N LEU A 40 7.70 -1.02 13.92
CA LEU A 40 7.08 0.28 14.12
C LEU A 40 5.87 0.08 15.04
N LEU A 41 5.86 0.74 16.17
CA LEU A 41 4.72 0.80 17.07
C LEU A 41 3.90 2.05 16.74
N LYS A 42 2.64 1.87 16.31
CA LYS A 42 1.73 2.92 15.86
C LYS A 42 0.52 3.00 16.81
N PHE A 43 0.13 4.21 17.18
CA PHE A 43 -1.02 4.48 18.03
C PHE A 43 -2.16 5.15 17.26
N PRO A 44 -3.41 5.06 17.75
CA PRO A 44 -4.54 5.76 17.13
C PRO A 44 -4.31 7.26 17.08
N VAL A 45 -4.71 7.89 15.99
CA VAL A 45 -4.68 9.35 15.81
C VAL A 45 -5.95 9.94 16.45
N PRO A 46 -5.87 10.74 17.52
CA PRO A 46 -7.06 11.29 18.17
C PRO A 46 -7.93 12.12 17.21
N GLU A 47 -7.32 12.86 16.30
CA GLU A 47 -7.97 13.70 15.29
C GLU A 47 -8.76 12.89 14.26
N SER A 48 -8.51 11.58 14.12
CA SER A 48 -9.31 10.66 13.30
C SER A 48 -10.70 10.40 13.90
N GLY A 49 -10.96 10.93 15.10
CA GLY A 49 -12.24 10.87 15.76
C GLY A 49 -12.50 9.56 16.52
N PRO A 50 -13.78 9.28 16.88
CA PRO A 50 -14.12 8.16 17.76
C PRO A 50 -13.79 6.78 17.17
N ARG A 51 -13.52 6.69 15.88
CA ARG A 51 -13.17 5.45 15.19
C ARG A 51 -11.66 5.24 14.99
N ALA A 52 -10.81 6.10 15.59
CA ALA A 52 -9.36 6.03 15.43
C ALA A 52 -8.79 4.63 15.76
N THR A 53 -9.25 4.02 16.85
CA THR A 53 -8.84 2.66 17.23
C THR A 53 -9.35 1.60 16.25
N ASP A 54 -10.57 1.75 15.73
CA ASP A 54 -11.11 0.82 14.72
C ASP A 54 -10.29 0.88 13.42
N ILE A 55 -9.93 2.09 12.97
CA ILE A 55 -9.07 2.28 11.79
C ILE A 55 -7.77 1.50 11.97
N LEU A 56 -7.10 1.70 13.11
CA LEU A 56 -5.81 1.09 13.39
C LEU A 56 -5.91 -0.44 13.53
N ARG A 57 -6.93 -0.95 14.23
CA ARG A 57 -7.16 -2.39 14.37
C ARG A 57 -7.40 -3.05 13.01
N ASN A 58 -8.20 -2.42 12.15
CA ASN A 58 -8.51 -2.97 10.83
C ASN A 58 -7.35 -2.85 9.83
N GLU A 59 -6.33 -2.02 10.09
CA GLU A 59 -5.11 -1.98 9.28
C GLU A 59 -4.41 -3.36 9.26
N ALA A 60 -4.34 -4.07 10.41
CA ALA A 60 -3.82 -5.44 10.47
C ALA A 60 -4.66 -6.43 9.64
N ALA A 61 -6.00 -6.34 9.73
CA ALA A 61 -6.90 -7.19 8.97
C ALA A 61 -6.81 -6.91 7.45
N TYR A 62 -6.66 -5.66 7.04
CA TYR A 62 -6.49 -5.25 5.64
C TYR A 62 -5.20 -5.83 5.05
N GLN A 63 -4.12 -5.88 5.82
CA GLN A 63 -2.87 -6.52 5.40
C GLN A 63 -3.06 -8.03 5.14
N LYS A 64 -3.86 -8.73 5.97
CA LYS A 64 -4.24 -10.14 5.73
C LYS A 64 -5.05 -10.30 4.43
N VAL A 65 -5.99 -9.41 4.18
CA VAL A 65 -6.76 -9.40 2.93
C VAL A 65 -5.82 -9.24 1.74
N ALA A 66 -4.92 -8.26 1.78
CA ALA A 66 -3.95 -8.02 0.72
C ALA A 66 -3.04 -9.24 0.47
N GLN A 67 -2.55 -9.88 1.53
CA GLN A 67 -1.74 -11.10 1.45
C GLN A 67 -2.51 -12.24 0.77
N THR A 68 -3.76 -12.50 1.18
CA THR A 68 -4.59 -13.57 0.61
C THR A 68 -4.93 -13.29 -0.86
N LEU A 69 -5.03 -12.03 -1.25
CA LEU A 69 -5.16 -11.62 -2.65
C LEU A 69 -3.85 -11.70 -3.44
N GLY A 70 -2.75 -12.10 -2.81
CA GLY A 70 -1.44 -12.28 -3.45
C GLY A 70 -0.71 -10.98 -3.74
N LEU A 71 -1.00 -9.89 -2.99
CA LEU A 71 -0.21 -8.68 -3.03
C LEU A 71 1.02 -8.83 -2.13
N ARG A 72 2.06 -8.08 -2.44
CA ARG A 72 3.30 -8.06 -1.65
C ARG A 72 3.08 -7.31 -0.35
N VAL A 73 3.12 -8.04 0.77
CA VAL A 73 3.07 -7.54 2.14
C VAL A 73 4.35 -7.91 2.88
N THR A 74 4.52 -7.40 4.10
CA THR A 74 5.64 -7.80 4.97
C THR A 74 5.60 -9.31 5.25
N PRO A 75 6.77 -9.99 5.39
CA PRO A 75 6.82 -11.43 5.69
C PRO A 75 6.03 -11.82 6.95
N SER A 76 6.10 -10.98 7.99
CA SER A 76 5.23 -11.06 9.16
C SER A 76 4.17 -9.99 9.07
N LEU A 77 2.91 -10.32 9.34
CA LEU A 77 1.82 -9.36 9.31
C LEU A 77 1.84 -8.46 10.55
N PRO A 78 1.30 -7.22 10.45
CA PRO A 78 1.07 -6.38 11.62
C PRO A 78 0.14 -7.04 12.63
N GLU A 79 0.36 -6.75 13.90
CA GLU A 79 -0.43 -7.27 15.03
C GLU A 79 -1.00 -6.11 15.85
N PHE A 80 -2.32 -6.12 16.08
CA PHE A 80 -2.96 -5.14 16.97
C PHE A 80 -3.03 -5.70 18.39
N ILE A 81 -2.31 -5.07 19.32
CA ILE A 81 -2.15 -5.52 20.72
C ILE A 81 -2.26 -4.31 21.65
N ASP A 82 -3.07 -4.42 22.68
CA ASP A 82 -3.23 -3.41 23.75
C ASP A 82 -3.47 -1.97 23.25
N GLY A 83 -4.25 -1.84 22.18
CA GLY A 83 -4.60 -0.53 21.62
C GLY A 83 -3.54 0.07 20.68
N ALA A 84 -2.49 -0.65 20.36
CA ALA A 84 -1.44 -0.25 19.44
C ALA A 84 -1.26 -1.27 18.31
N LEU A 85 -0.72 -0.83 17.19
CA LEU A 85 -0.38 -1.67 16.06
C LEU A 85 1.14 -1.84 15.97
N LEU A 86 1.60 -3.08 16.09
CA LEU A 86 2.99 -3.46 15.83
C LEU A 86 3.14 -3.83 14.35
N ILE A 87 3.95 -3.07 13.63
CA ILE A 87 4.17 -3.24 12.19
C ILE A 87 5.62 -3.70 11.98
N PRO A 88 5.85 -4.90 11.39
CA PRO A 88 7.20 -5.32 11.04
C PRO A 88 7.85 -4.36 10.05
N ARG A 89 9.09 -3.96 10.32
CA ARG A 89 9.88 -3.16 9.37
C ARG A 89 10.36 -4.05 8.22
N PHE A 90 10.17 -3.59 7.00
CA PHE A 90 10.65 -4.27 5.80
C PHE A 90 12.01 -3.75 5.33
N ASP A 91 12.44 -2.60 5.86
CA ASP A 91 13.71 -1.95 5.53
C ASP A 91 14.88 -2.43 6.42
N ARG A 92 14.62 -3.40 7.30
CA ARG A 92 15.60 -4.00 8.19
C ARG A 92 15.52 -5.51 8.11
N ARG A 93 16.68 -6.15 8.02
CA ARG A 93 16.82 -7.61 8.08
C ARG A 93 17.99 -7.98 8.98
N HIS A 94 17.91 -9.17 9.54
CA HIS A 94 19.03 -9.79 10.23
C HIS A 94 19.55 -10.91 9.34
N ILE A 95 20.76 -10.75 8.82
CA ILE A 95 21.40 -11.73 7.93
C ILE A 95 22.78 -12.08 8.55
N ASP A 96 23.03 -13.36 8.79
CA ASP A 96 24.28 -13.88 9.36
C ASP A 96 24.74 -13.15 10.63
N GLY A 97 23.78 -12.87 11.53
CA GLY A 97 24.05 -12.21 12.79
C GLY A 97 24.24 -10.70 12.72
N ARG A 98 24.02 -10.07 11.56
CA ARG A 98 24.20 -8.63 11.35
C ARG A 98 22.91 -7.94 10.89
N GLU A 99 22.73 -6.70 11.34
CA GLU A 99 21.68 -5.83 10.78
C GLU A 99 22.05 -5.44 9.34
N VAL A 100 21.08 -5.63 8.44
CA VAL A 100 21.16 -5.16 7.06
C VAL A 100 20.05 -4.14 6.83
N ARG A 101 20.43 -2.97 6.34
CA ARG A 101 19.52 -1.86 6.00
C ARG A 101 19.29 -1.85 4.50
N LEU A 102 18.01 -1.85 4.11
CA LEU A 102 17.59 -1.76 2.73
C LEU A 102 17.26 -0.32 2.36
N GLY A 103 17.53 0.07 1.13
CA GLY A 103 17.16 1.40 0.63
C GLY A 103 15.65 1.48 0.39
N VAL A 104 15.01 2.54 0.86
CA VAL A 104 13.58 2.80 0.65
C VAL A 104 13.40 4.22 0.14
N GLU A 105 12.64 4.38 -0.96
CA GLU A 105 12.39 5.67 -1.57
C GLU A 105 10.90 5.81 -1.89
N SER A 106 10.26 6.89 -1.45
CA SER A 106 8.84 7.11 -1.68
C SER A 106 8.55 7.41 -3.15
N ILE A 107 7.31 7.14 -3.60
CA ILE A 107 6.89 7.48 -4.96
C ILE A 107 6.98 8.99 -5.23
N TYR A 108 6.72 9.84 -4.25
CA TYR A 108 6.92 11.28 -4.43
C TYR A 108 8.38 11.61 -4.74
N SER A 109 9.32 11.01 -4.04
CA SER A 109 10.75 11.21 -4.29
C SER A 109 11.15 10.66 -5.66
N VAL A 110 10.73 9.44 -6.00
CA VAL A 110 11.00 8.80 -7.30
C VAL A 110 10.44 9.61 -8.46
N ALA A 111 9.25 10.19 -8.30
CA ALA A 111 8.60 11.03 -9.33
C ALA A 111 9.10 12.50 -9.30
N GLY A 112 10.08 12.85 -8.45
CA GLY A 112 10.63 14.20 -8.35
C GLY A 112 9.66 15.24 -7.81
N VAL A 113 8.67 14.82 -7.01
CA VAL A 113 7.67 15.72 -6.40
C VAL A 113 8.29 16.46 -5.24
N LEU A 114 8.53 17.78 -5.42
CA LEU A 114 9.12 18.63 -4.39
C LEU A 114 8.08 19.17 -3.40
N ASP A 115 6.86 19.45 -3.88
CA ASP A 115 5.75 19.92 -3.05
C ASP A 115 4.52 19.01 -3.24
N ALA A 116 4.30 18.17 -2.24
CA ALA A 116 3.18 17.21 -2.26
C ALA A 116 1.80 17.90 -2.16
N ALA A 117 1.72 19.12 -1.61
CA ALA A 117 0.47 19.86 -1.47
C ALA A 117 0.03 20.53 -2.78
N ALA A 118 0.99 20.88 -3.64
CA ALA A 118 0.74 21.54 -4.92
C ALA A 118 0.67 20.57 -6.10
N THR A 119 0.93 19.27 -5.88
CA THR A 119 1.09 18.29 -6.97
C THR A 119 -0.17 17.46 -7.18
N THR A 120 -0.62 17.41 -8.44
CA THR A 120 -1.71 16.54 -8.93
C THR A 120 -1.14 15.32 -9.65
N LEU A 121 -0.30 14.52 -8.95
CA LEU A 121 0.30 13.32 -9.54
C LEU A 121 -0.78 12.31 -9.98
N ARG A 122 -0.66 11.79 -11.21
CA ARG A 122 -1.52 10.76 -11.75
C ARG A 122 -0.87 9.39 -11.64
N HIS A 123 -1.67 8.32 -11.61
CA HIS A 123 -1.14 6.96 -11.58
C HIS A 123 -0.28 6.62 -12.81
N GLN A 124 -0.58 7.20 -13.97
CA GLN A 124 0.24 7.08 -15.18
C GLN A 124 1.65 7.65 -14.97
N GLU A 125 1.75 8.82 -14.33
CA GLU A 125 3.05 9.45 -14.02
C GLU A 125 3.83 8.63 -12.99
N VAL A 126 3.15 8.02 -12.03
CA VAL A 126 3.77 7.06 -11.09
C VAL A 126 4.35 5.87 -11.84
N LEU A 127 3.61 5.28 -12.78
CA LEU A 127 4.08 4.14 -13.57
C LEU A 127 5.26 4.52 -14.46
N ILE A 128 5.25 5.71 -15.07
CA ILE A 128 6.41 6.23 -15.83
C ILE A 128 7.64 6.35 -14.93
N ALA A 129 7.49 6.91 -13.73
CA ALA A 129 8.57 7.03 -12.78
C ALA A 129 9.08 5.65 -12.29
N LEU A 130 8.19 4.67 -12.08
CA LEU A 130 8.56 3.30 -11.74
C LEU A 130 9.34 2.63 -12.86
N ALA A 131 8.94 2.81 -14.13
CA ALA A 131 9.63 2.22 -15.28
C ALA A 131 11.10 2.63 -15.37
N ALA A 132 11.42 3.83 -14.90
CA ALA A 132 12.79 4.34 -14.90
C ALA A 132 13.71 3.71 -13.83
N CYS A 133 13.16 3.01 -12.83
CA CYS A 133 13.96 2.58 -11.69
C CYS A 133 13.79 1.12 -11.27
N VAL A 134 12.61 0.50 -11.45
CA VAL A 134 12.42 -0.89 -10.98
C VAL A 134 13.06 -1.92 -11.92
N THR A 135 13.47 -3.04 -11.36
CA THR A 135 14.18 -4.10 -12.11
C THR A 135 13.26 -4.81 -13.11
N ASP A 136 12.01 -5.10 -12.72
CA ASP A 136 11.00 -5.73 -13.59
C ASP A 136 9.74 -4.86 -13.62
N PHE A 137 9.71 -3.93 -14.56
CA PHE A 137 8.60 -2.98 -14.65
C PHE A 137 7.25 -3.66 -14.92
N HIS A 138 7.24 -4.73 -15.71
CA HIS A 138 5.99 -5.39 -16.07
C HIS A 138 5.31 -6.04 -14.85
N GLU A 139 6.06 -6.71 -14.00
CA GLU A 139 5.54 -7.29 -12.75
C GLU A 139 5.18 -6.19 -11.74
N GLU A 140 5.98 -5.15 -11.61
CA GLU A 140 5.70 -4.05 -10.67
C GLU A 140 4.50 -3.21 -11.11
N MET A 141 4.25 -3.03 -12.41
CA MET A 141 3.05 -2.38 -12.94
C MET A 141 1.79 -3.18 -12.58
N LYS A 142 1.80 -4.50 -12.75
CA LYS A 142 0.67 -5.37 -12.36
C LYS A 142 0.41 -5.31 -10.85
N GLU A 143 1.48 -5.34 -10.05
CA GLU A 143 1.38 -5.21 -8.60
C GLU A 143 0.81 -3.85 -8.20
N TYR A 144 1.29 -2.75 -8.78
CA TYR A 144 0.82 -1.40 -8.52
C TYR A 144 -0.67 -1.23 -8.83
N ILE A 145 -1.10 -1.70 -10.01
CA ILE A 145 -2.51 -1.64 -10.43
C ILE A 145 -3.39 -2.42 -9.45
N ARG A 146 -3.01 -3.64 -9.06
CA ARG A 146 -3.79 -4.45 -8.10
C ARG A 146 -3.90 -3.76 -6.74
N ARG A 147 -2.83 -3.09 -6.27
CA ARG A 147 -2.86 -2.33 -5.02
C ARG A 147 -3.86 -1.18 -5.09
N ASP A 148 -3.88 -0.45 -6.19
CA ASP A 148 -4.82 0.67 -6.31
C ASP A 148 -6.26 0.20 -6.47
N LEU A 149 -6.52 -0.86 -7.21
CA LEU A 149 -7.85 -1.48 -7.26
C LEU A 149 -8.31 -1.94 -5.88
N LEU A 150 -7.40 -2.47 -5.05
CA LEU A 150 -7.72 -2.84 -3.68
C LEU A 150 -7.94 -1.62 -2.78
N ASN A 151 -7.19 -0.53 -2.95
CA ASN A 151 -7.45 0.75 -2.28
C ASN A 151 -8.88 1.24 -2.57
N ILE A 152 -9.32 1.16 -3.82
CA ILE A 152 -10.68 1.56 -4.23
C ILE A 152 -11.72 0.62 -3.57
N ALA A 153 -11.54 -0.70 -3.67
CA ALA A 153 -12.46 -1.69 -3.12
C ALA A 153 -12.64 -1.53 -1.62
N LEU A 154 -11.56 -1.41 -0.87
CA LEU A 154 -11.55 -1.36 0.59
C LEU A 154 -11.72 0.06 1.15
N GLY A 155 -11.76 1.09 0.30
CA GLY A 155 -11.93 2.48 0.73
C GLY A 155 -10.70 3.05 1.43
N ASN A 156 -9.51 2.54 1.14
CA ASN A 156 -8.28 3.21 1.55
C ASN A 156 -8.09 4.45 0.67
N ARG A 157 -8.47 5.60 1.20
CA ARG A 157 -8.40 6.89 0.51
C ARG A 157 -7.05 7.57 0.68
N ASP A 158 -6.24 7.11 1.62
CA ASP A 158 -4.94 7.70 1.94
C ASP A 158 -3.84 7.18 1.00
N ASN A 159 -4.04 7.40 -0.31
CA ASN A 159 -3.19 6.89 -1.38
C ASN A 159 -2.16 7.90 -1.89
N HIS A 160 -1.68 8.80 -1.02
CA HIS A 160 -0.63 9.73 -1.41
C HIS A 160 0.72 9.02 -1.65
N GLY A 161 1.63 9.66 -2.40
CA GLY A 161 2.88 9.02 -2.85
C GLY A 161 3.90 8.70 -1.75
N ARG A 162 3.66 9.09 -0.48
CA ARG A 162 4.46 8.62 0.67
C ARG A 162 4.01 7.26 1.18
N ASN A 163 2.79 6.82 0.86
CA ASN A 163 2.25 5.51 1.26
C ASN A 163 2.53 4.41 0.21
N THR A 164 3.36 4.73 -0.76
CA THR A 164 3.94 3.76 -1.71
C THR A 164 5.41 4.08 -1.90
N ALA A 165 6.25 3.06 -1.86
CA ALA A 165 7.70 3.20 -1.98
C ALA A 165 8.30 2.10 -2.86
N ILE A 166 9.50 2.34 -3.36
CA ILE A 166 10.38 1.31 -3.90
C ILE A 166 11.36 0.86 -2.81
N LEU A 167 11.77 -0.39 -2.90
CA LEU A 167 12.74 -1.03 -2.03
C LEU A 167 13.91 -1.51 -2.87
N LYS A 168 15.13 -1.15 -2.46
CA LYS A 168 16.37 -1.70 -3.00
C LYS A 168 16.87 -2.82 -2.11
N ASP A 169 16.88 -4.03 -2.62
CA ASP A 169 17.39 -5.20 -1.92
C ASP A 169 18.92 -5.29 -1.97
N THR A 170 19.51 -6.17 -1.19
CA THR A 170 20.98 -6.36 -1.09
C THR A 170 21.63 -6.87 -2.38
N ASP A 171 20.88 -7.56 -3.23
CA ASP A 171 21.31 -8.01 -4.55
C ASP A 171 21.21 -6.92 -5.64
N GLY A 172 20.76 -5.72 -5.26
CA GLY A 172 20.54 -4.61 -6.17
C GLY A 172 19.16 -4.56 -6.83
N THR A 173 18.31 -5.56 -6.61
CA THR A 173 16.93 -5.59 -7.13
C THR A 173 16.13 -4.40 -6.60
N LEU A 174 15.47 -3.68 -7.50
CA LEU A 174 14.56 -2.56 -7.19
C LEU A 174 13.13 -2.99 -7.51
N ARG A 175 12.25 -2.89 -6.53
CA ARG A 175 10.84 -3.28 -6.65
C ARG A 175 9.95 -2.44 -5.73
N LEU A 176 8.65 -2.47 -5.90
CA LEU A 176 7.73 -1.89 -4.92
C LEU A 176 7.99 -2.49 -3.53
N ALA A 177 8.07 -1.65 -2.52
CA ALA A 177 8.12 -2.07 -1.13
C ALA A 177 6.88 -2.90 -0.77
N PRO A 178 6.90 -3.74 0.27
CA PRO A 178 5.69 -4.31 0.83
C PRO A 178 4.62 -3.23 1.07
N LEU A 179 3.34 -3.58 0.90
CA LEU A 179 2.23 -2.67 1.19
C LEU A 179 2.27 -2.25 2.67
N TYR A 180 2.13 -0.97 2.94
CA TYR A 180 2.12 -0.40 4.29
C TYR A 180 1.12 0.75 4.38
N ASP A 181 0.77 1.17 5.60
CA ASP A 181 -0.20 2.24 5.88
C ASP A 181 -1.52 2.03 5.13
N PHE A 182 -2.01 0.78 5.17
CA PHE A 182 -3.14 0.32 4.39
C PHE A 182 -4.31 -0.04 5.31
N GLY A 183 -5.27 0.86 5.45
CA GLY A 183 -6.39 0.74 6.37
C GLY A 183 -7.66 1.42 5.86
N PRO A 184 -8.77 1.36 6.63
CA PRO A 184 -10.06 1.94 6.25
C PRO A 184 -10.09 3.47 6.43
N ALA A 185 -9.26 4.20 5.67
CA ALA A 185 -9.12 5.65 5.76
C ALA A 185 -10.43 6.42 5.49
N PHE A 186 -11.43 5.79 4.87
CA PHE A 186 -12.76 6.39 4.69
C PHE A 186 -13.53 6.62 6.00
N LEU A 187 -13.10 6.00 7.11
CA LEU A 187 -13.67 6.17 8.44
C LEU A 187 -13.10 7.38 9.18
N ASP A 188 -12.02 7.96 8.66
CA ASP A 188 -11.35 9.08 9.31
C ASP A 188 -12.23 10.33 9.28
N ALA A 189 -12.46 10.92 10.46
CA ALA A 189 -13.29 12.10 10.62
C ALA A 189 -12.79 13.33 9.87
N ARG A 190 -11.50 13.34 9.50
CA ARG A 190 -10.86 14.40 8.66
C ARG A 190 -11.25 14.33 7.19
N ALA A 191 -12.08 13.36 6.80
CA ALA A 191 -12.57 13.16 5.43
C ALA A 191 -11.47 13.07 4.39
N ILE A 192 -10.49 12.19 4.63
CA ILE A 192 -9.36 11.94 3.72
C ILE A 192 -9.86 11.63 2.32
N SER A 193 -9.33 12.34 1.33
CA SER A 193 -9.65 12.16 -0.08
C SER A 193 -8.51 11.48 -0.82
N ARG A 194 -8.84 10.67 -1.84
CA ARG A 194 -7.83 10.11 -2.75
C ARG A 194 -7.06 11.24 -3.45
N VAL A 195 -5.75 11.23 -3.33
CA VAL A 195 -4.85 12.23 -3.91
C VAL A 195 -4.44 11.81 -5.32
N ILE A 196 -3.90 10.59 -5.47
CA ILE A 196 -3.47 10.06 -6.76
C ILE A 196 -4.66 9.34 -7.42
N ARG A 197 -4.94 9.70 -8.69
CA ARG A 197 -6.04 9.15 -9.49
C ARG A 197 -5.56 8.78 -10.88
N TRP A 198 -6.25 7.85 -11.52
CA TRP A 198 -6.02 7.56 -12.94
C TRP A 198 -6.53 8.70 -13.81
N GLU A 199 -5.85 8.98 -14.90
CA GLU A 199 -6.40 9.81 -15.97
C GLU A 199 -7.60 9.08 -16.57
N GLY A 200 -8.77 9.74 -16.58
CA GLY A 200 -10.05 9.11 -16.96
C GLY A 200 -10.78 8.41 -15.81
N GLU A 201 -10.26 8.47 -14.56
CA GLU A 201 -10.99 7.98 -13.39
C GLU A 201 -12.10 8.97 -13.01
N GLU A 202 -13.34 8.46 -13.00
CA GLU A 202 -14.52 9.18 -12.50
C GLU A 202 -15.09 8.43 -11.29
N PRO A 203 -15.18 9.08 -10.11
CA PRO A 203 -15.66 8.42 -8.90
C PRO A 203 -17.05 7.79 -9.09
N GLY A 204 -17.13 6.48 -8.89
CA GLY A 204 -18.38 5.72 -9.01
C GLY A 204 -18.75 5.28 -10.44
N THR A 205 -18.23 5.92 -11.49
CA THR A 205 -18.60 5.65 -12.89
C THR A 205 -17.40 5.39 -13.81
N THR A 206 -16.24 5.05 -13.25
CA THR A 206 -15.00 4.84 -14.01
C THR A 206 -15.17 3.82 -15.13
N ASN A 207 -14.86 4.25 -16.36
CA ASN A 207 -14.69 3.36 -17.49
C ASN A 207 -13.22 2.93 -17.59
N TRP A 208 -12.93 1.71 -17.18
CA TRP A 208 -11.56 1.20 -17.16
C TRP A 208 -10.95 0.99 -18.55
N ASN A 209 -11.74 0.90 -19.62
CA ASN A 209 -11.19 0.88 -20.98
C ASN A 209 -10.56 2.24 -21.32
N VAL A 210 -11.21 3.34 -20.96
CA VAL A 210 -10.65 4.71 -21.15
C VAL A 210 -9.39 4.91 -20.31
N VAL A 211 -9.39 4.40 -19.07
CA VAL A 211 -8.18 4.45 -18.20
C VAL A 211 -7.02 3.68 -18.83
N LEU A 212 -7.28 2.50 -19.39
CA LEU A 212 -6.28 1.68 -20.06
C LEU A 212 -5.77 2.33 -21.36
N GLU A 213 -6.65 2.95 -22.15
CA GLU A 213 -6.29 3.70 -23.35
C GLU A 213 -5.38 4.89 -23.00
N ASN A 214 -5.75 5.67 -21.98
CA ASN A 214 -4.91 6.78 -21.50
C ASN A 214 -3.56 6.27 -20.98
N LEU A 215 -3.55 5.15 -20.25
CA LEU A 215 -2.30 4.55 -19.76
C LEU A 215 -1.41 4.12 -20.93
N ALA A 216 -1.96 3.44 -21.93
CA ALA A 216 -1.20 3.02 -23.11
C ALA A 216 -0.58 4.22 -23.82
N THR A 217 -1.37 5.27 -24.07
CA THR A 217 -0.91 6.51 -24.71
C THR A 217 0.22 7.16 -23.91
N ARG A 218 0.09 7.27 -22.61
CA ARG A 218 1.11 7.89 -21.75
C ARG A 218 2.43 7.12 -21.71
N LEU A 219 2.35 5.78 -21.70
CA LEU A 219 3.56 4.94 -21.76
C LEU A 219 4.24 5.03 -23.13
N GLU A 220 3.47 5.09 -24.22
CA GLU A 220 3.99 5.29 -25.57
C GLU A 220 4.66 6.67 -25.72
N GLU A 221 4.03 7.75 -25.24
CA GLU A 221 4.61 9.11 -25.21
C GLU A 221 5.91 9.17 -24.41
N ALA A 222 6.04 8.34 -23.37
CA ALA A 222 7.24 8.23 -22.55
C ALA A 222 8.28 7.22 -23.12
N GLU A 223 8.04 6.68 -24.31
CA GLU A 223 8.90 5.66 -24.97
C GLU A 223 9.08 4.39 -24.14
N ILE A 224 8.11 4.03 -23.30
CA ILE A 224 8.12 2.83 -22.46
C ILE A 224 7.39 1.70 -23.18
N ALA A 225 8.16 0.70 -23.65
CA ALA A 225 7.60 -0.48 -24.29
C ALA A 225 7.08 -1.48 -23.26
N ILE A 226 5.86 -1.99 -23.46
CA ILE A 226 5.27 -3.08 -22.71
C ILE A 226 5.26 -4.33 -23.59
N ALA A 227 6.05 -5.33 -23.23
CA ALA A 227 6.20 -6.55 -24.02
C ALA A 227 4.89 -7.35 -24.15
N ASP A 228 4.04 -7.36 -23.13
CA ASP A 228 2.74 -8.04 -23.11
C ASP A 228 1.70 -7.09 -22.52
N TRP A 229 1.17 -6.21 -23.35
CA TRP A 229 0.11 -5.28 -22.95
C TRP A 229 -1.17 -6.01 -22.54
N ASP A 230 -1.51 -7.12 -23.20
CA ASP A 230 -2.77 -7.83 -22.94
C ASP A 230 -2.82 -8.51 -21.55
N ALA A 231 -1.65 -8.70 -20.93
CA ALA A 231 -1.57 -9.14 -19.55
C ALA A 231 -2.16 -8.11 -18.56
N ILE A 232 -2.16 -6.81 -18.88
CA ILE A 232 -2.65 -5.77 -17.97
C ILE A 232 -4.17 -5.80 -17.84
N PRO A 233 -4.99 -5.66 -18.90
CA PRO A 233 -6.44 -5.82 -18.82
C PRO A 233 -6.85 -7.20 -18.29
N THR A 234 -6.09 -8.25 -18.62
CA THR A 234 -6.34 -9.61 -18.10
C THR A 234 -6.11 -9.68 -16.58
N THR A 235 -5.05 -9.06 -16.05
CA THR A 235 -4.80 -8.95 -14.62
C THR A 235 -5.94 -8.20 -13.92
N MET A 236 -6.42 -7.10 -14.49
CA MET A 236 -7.51 -6.31 -13.91
C MET A 236 -8.83 -7.09 -13.87
N ARG A 237 -9.20 -7.77 -14.98
CA ARG A 237 -10.40 -8.65 -15.01
C ARG A 237 -10.31 -9.78 -14.00
N SER A 238 -9.17 -10.46 -13.95
CA SER A 238 -8.94 -11.58 -13.02
C SER A 238 -9.00 -11.13 -11.56
N PHE A 239 -8.44 -9.95 -11.26
CA PHE A 239 -8.54 -9.35 -9.94
C PHE A 239 -9.99 -8.97 -9.62
N GLY A 240 -10.71 -8.35 -10.56
CA GLY A 240 -12.13 -8.01 -10.45
C GLY A 240 -13.01 -9.24 -10.16
N ALA A 241 -12.73 -10.38 -10.78
CA ALA A 241 -13.45 -11.63 -10.50
C ALA A 241 -13.30 -12.06 -9.03
N ARG A 242 -12.12 -11.88 -8.44
CA ARG A 242 -11.86 -12.20 -7.02
C ARG A 242 -12.57 -11.25 -6.05
N LEU A 243 -12.89 -10.01 -6.49
CA LEU A 243 -13.61 -9.06 -5.64
C LEU A 243 -15.03 -9.53 -5.29
N LYS A 244 -15.63 -10.44 -6.06
CA LYS A 244 -16.96 -11.00 -5.75
C LYS A 244 -16.98 -11.70 -4.39
N ASP A 245 -15.89 -12.37 -4.03
CA ASP A 245 -15.74 -13.07 -2.75
C ASP A 245 -15.09 -12.22 -1.66
N LEU A 246 -14.73 -10.97 -1.98
CA LEU A 246 -14.00 -10.09 -1.08
C LEU A 246 -14.73 -9.84 0.26
N PRO A 247 -16.07 -9.67 0.34
CA PRO A 247 -16.75 -9.50 1.63
C PRO A 247 -16.61 -10.73 2.56
N ALA A 248 -16.58 -11.94 2.01
CA ALA A 248 -16.33 -13.16 2.78
C ALA A 248 -14.87 -13.21 3.24
N LEU A 249 -13.93 -12.97 2.35
CA LEU A 249 -12.51 -12.90 2.67
C LEU A 249 -12.19 -11.85 3.74
N MET A 250 -12.79 -10.67 3.65
CA MET A 250 -12.65 -9.61 4.68
C MET A 250 -13.07 -10.12 6.06
N ARG A 251 -14.20 -10.83 6.13
CA ARG A 251 -14.70 -11.43 7.39
C ARG A 251 -13.69 -12.47 7.93
N ASP A 252 -13.21 -13.36 7.08
CA ASP A 252 -12.26 -14.41 7.46
C ASP A 252 -10.91 -13.83 7.92
N CYS A 253 -10.53 -12.67 7.39
CA CYS A 253 -9.34 -11.92 7.79
C CYS A 253 -9.55 -11.08 9.06
N GLY A 254 -10.76 -10.98 9.60
CA GLY A 254 -11.08 -10.26 10.83
C GLY A 254 -11.41 -8.78 10.64
N VAL A 255 -11.81 -8.35 9.45
CA VAL A 255 -12.33 -7.01 9.22
C VAL A 255 -13.70 -6.85 9.89
N ASP A 256 -13.92 -5.72 10.55
CA ASP A 256 -15.18 -5.41 11.24
C ASP A 256 -16.40 -5.49 10.31
N ALA A 257 -17.47 -6.12 10.78
CA ALA A 257 -18.69 -6.32 9.98
C ALA A 257 -19.30 -4.99 9.47
N SER A 258 -19.21 -3.93 10.25
CA SER A 258 -19.69 -2.59 9.87
C SER A 258 -18.89 -2.01 8.69
N ILE A 259 -17.61 -2.30 8.59
CA ILE A 259 -16.74 -1.88 7.48
C ILE A 259 -17.11 -2.69 6.23
N ILE A 260 -17.25 -4.00 6.37
CA ILE A 260 -17.64 -4.88 5.26
C ILE A 260 -18.95 -4.41 4.63
N GLU A 261 -19.96 -4.12 5.46
CA GLU A 261 -21.26 -3.68 4.97
C GLU A 261 -21.17 -2.33 4.25
N GLN A 262 -20.42 -1.37 4.79
CA GLN A 262 -20.22 -0.07 4.16
C GLN A 262 -19.47 -0.16 2.82
N ARG A 263 -18.65 -1.20 2.60
CA ARG A 263 -17.87 -1.37 1.37
C ARG A 263 -18.55 -2.24 0.33
N ARG A 264 -19.61 -2.98 0.68
CA ARG A 264 -20.26 -3.97 -0.19
C ARG A 264 -20.61 -3.41 -1.58
N SER A 265 -21.36 -2.32 -1.63
CA SER A 265 -21.80 -1.72 -2.89
C SER A 265 -20.65 -1.19 -3.76
N ASP A 266 -19.60 -0.66 -3.14
CA ASP A 266 -18.41 -0.19 -3.84
C ASP A 266 -17.60 -1.35 -4.42
N ILE A 267 -17.47 -2.46 -3.67
CA ILE A 267 -16.82 -3.69 -4.11
C ILE A 267 -17.57 -4.28 -5.32
N GLU A 268 -18.90 -4.44 -5.22
CA GLU A 268 -19.73 -4.97 -6.30
C GLU A 268 -19.67 -4.10 -7.57
N ARG A 269 -19.73 -2.78 -7.39
CA ARG A 269 -19.59 -1.82 -8.49
C ARG A 269 -18.23 -1.95 -9.18
N LEU A 270 -17.14 -1.96 -8.43
CA LEU A 270 -15.79 -2.11 -8.99
C LEU A 270 -15.64 -3.45 -9.70
N ALA A 271 -16.11 -4.56 -9.12
CA ALA A 271 -16.07 -5.88 -9.76
C ALA A 271 -16.80 -5.88 -11.11
N SER A 272 -17.97 -5.23 -11.17
CA SER A 272 -18.76 -5.09 -12.41
C SER A 272 -18.05 -4.24 -13.46
N GLN A 273 -17.44 -3.13 -13.05
CA GLN A 273 -16.67 -2.25 -13.93
C GLN A 273 -15.44 -2.97 -14.52
N LEU A 274 -14.71 -3.74 -13.70
CA LEU A 274 -13.55 -4.50 -14.17
C LEU A 274 -13.94 -5.66 -15.09
N ALA A 275 -15.11 -6.29 -14.86
CA ALA A 275 -15.64 -7.32 -15.76
C ALA A 275 -16.02 -6.77 -17.14
N ALA A 276 -16.32 -5.48 -17.25
CA ALA A 276 -16.65 -4.79 -18.50
C ALA A 276 -15.42 -4.37 -19.33
N ILE A 277 -14.20 -4.63 -18.85
CA ILE A 277 -12.98 -4.39 -19.61
C ILE A 277 -12.97 -5.31 -20.83
N ALA A 278 -12.77 -4.72 -22.02
CA ALA A 278 -12.78 -5.45 -23.28
C ALA A 278 -11.72 -6.56 -23.30
N SER A 279 -12.09 -7.71 -23.85
CA SER A 279 -11.14 -8.75 -24.26
C SER A 279 -10.74 -8.43 -25.70
N LYS A 280 -9.47 -8.25 -25.96
CA LYS A 280 -8.96 -8.19 -27.33
C LYS A 280 -8.93 -9.56 -27.95
#